data_715bda0693ddb5eb2083ac46bbdd05af
#
_entry.id   715bda0693ddb5eb2083ac46bbdd05af
#
_cell.length_a   1.000
_cell.length_b   1.000
_cell.length_c   1.000
_cell.angle_alpha   90.00
_cell.angle_beta   90.00
_cell.angle_gamma   90.00
#
_symmetry.space_group_name_H-M   'P 1'
#
loop_
_entity.id
_entity.type
_entity.pdbx_description
1 polymer ?
#
loop_
_entity_poly.entity_id
_entity_poly.type
_entity_poly.pdbx_seq_one_letter_code
_entity_poly.pdbx_strand_id
1 'polypeptide(L)'
;MEQSKKDAISNKNTNAIDIENLDEMKFQRIKKCGKYGFSDESGNLVIPCQWEDASWFYEGLAWVQNENGRCGYIDKTGKVVIPCQWVNAGDFHDGLAYVNEYYHQFGFIDKTGRVVIPCQWEYVESFHDGLAKVKDPDGKYGFINKMGEVVIPCELGVVGSFRDGLAPIEGADETWGFIDRSGKVVIPYRWKKITWFSEGLALVQDANGKYGYIDKTGKLVSQCQWEAAYNFEDGIAVVCDTNDKWFKLDKTGKVLGEWKWK
;
A
#
# COMPACT_ATOMS: atom_id res chain seq x y z
N MET A 1 34.38 8.81 -65.20
CA MET A 1 33.42 9.87 -64.91
C MET A 1 32.12 9.22 -64.54
N GLU A 2 31.96 8.72 -63.35
CA GLU A 2 30.66 8.38 -62.79
C GLU A 2 30.79 8.27 -61.33
N GLN A 3 30.01 9.08 -60.64
CA GLN A 3 30.01 9.38 -59.21
C GLN A 3 29.06 8.37 -58.52
N SER A 4 29.59 7.38 -57.87
CA SER A 4 28.79 6.45 -57.10
C SER A 4 28.41 7.09 -55.75
N LYS A 5 27.15 7.42 -55.64
CA LYS A 5 26.49 7.77 -54.37
C LYS A 5 26.49 6.53 -53.47
N LYS A 6 27.17 6.58 -52.38
CA LYS A 6 26.94 5.67 -51.24
C LYS A 6 25.82 6.22 -50.40
N ASP A 7 24.72 5.53 -50.42
CA ASP A 7 23.58 5.77 -49.51
C ASP A 7 23.99 5.48 -48.09
N ALA A 8 24.02 6.54 -47.28
CA ALA A 8 24.09 6.43 -45.83
C ALA A 8 22.68 6.09 -45.31
N ILE A 9 22.48 4.84 -44.97
CA ILE A 9 21.30 4.42 -44.22
C ILE A 9 21.44 4.99 -42.78
N SER A 10 20.77 6.10 -42.57
CA SER A 10 20.58 6.69 -41.25
C SER A 10 19.66 5.79 -40.44
N ASN A 11 20.22 5.04 -39.50
CA ASN A 11 19.47 4.30 -38.49
C ASN A 11 18.94 5.31 -37.43
N LYS A 12 17.83 5.98 -37.76
CA LYS A 12 17.05 6.75 -36.81
C LYS A 12 15.95 5.84 -36.25
N ASN A 13 16.21 5.17 -35.17
CA ASN A 13 15.16 4.68 -34.23
C ASN A 13 15.75 4.50 -32.83
N THR A 14 16.21 5.59 -32.23
CA THR A 14 16.21 5.76 -30.79
C THR A 14 15.05 6.70 -30.53
N ASN A 15 13.90 6.16 -30.16
CA ASN A 15 12.85 6.92 -29.52
C ASN A 15 13.45 7.52 -28.23
N ALA A 16 13.93 8.75 -28.32
CA ALA A 16 14.25 9.54 -27.14
C ALA A 16 12.92 9.73 -26.41
N ILE A 17 12.76 9.06 -25.28
CA ILE A 17 11.63 9.26 -24.37
C ILE A 17 11.74 10.71 -23.88
N ASP A 18 10.70 11.51 -24.13
CA ASP A 18 10.61 12.88 -23.68
C ASP A 18 10.58 12.87 -22.14
N ILE A 19 11.72 13.26 -21.53
CA ILE A 19 11.94 13.20 -20.08
C ILE A 19 10.94 14.11 -19.32
N GLU A 20 10.41 15.13 -20.01
CA GLU A 20 9.44 16.08 -19.42
C GLU A 20 8.06 15.48 -19.13
N ASN A 21 7.73 14.30 -19.67
CA ASN A 21 6.40 13.67 -19.54
C ASN A 21 6.39 12.41 -18.65
N LEU A 22 7.52 12.04 -18.05
CA LEU A 22 7.62 10.79 -17.26
C LEU A 22 6.79 10.80 -15.97
N ASP A 23 6.53 11.96 -15.38
CA ASP A 23 5.77 12.05 -14.13
C ASP A 23 4.27 11.78 -14.30
N GLU A 24 3.71 12.09 -15.48
CA GLU A 24 2.31 11.80 -15.82
C GLU A 24 2.13 10.41 -16.46
N MET A 25 3.23 9.76 -16.86
CA MET A 25 3.18 8.47 -17.55
C MET A 25 2.80 7.35 -16.57
N LYS A 26 1.76 6.60 -16.91
CA LYS A 26 1.39 5.36 -16.21
C LYS A 26 2.21 4.21 -16.76
N PHE A 27 3.06 3.67 -15.92
CA PHE A 27 3.87 2.51 -16.23
C PHE A 27 3.12 1.21 -15.98
N GLN A 28 3.29 0.25 -16.89
CA GLN A 28 2.83 -1.12 -16.71
C GLN A 28 4.03 -2.02 -16.47
N ARG A 29 4.03 -2.75 -15.35
CA ARG A 29 5.04 -3.77 -15.08
C ARG A 29 4.82 -4.94 -16.02
N ILE A 30 5.84 -5.31 -16.78
CA ILE A 30 5.79 -6.41 -17.75
C ILE A 30 6.87 -7.45 -17.43
N LYS A 31 6.64 -8.70 -17.89
CA LYS A 31 7.61 -9.79 -17.74
C LYS A 31 7.90 -10.41 -19.10
N LYS A 32 9.19 -10.44 -19.50
CA LYS A 32 9.66 -11.13 -20.70
C LYS A 32 10.88 -11.99 -20.36
N CYS A 33 10.92 -13.22 -20.88
CA CYS A 33 12.00 -14.18 -20.61
C CYS A 33 12.35 -14.35 -19.12
N GLY A 34 11.32 -14.33 -18.25
CA GLY A 34 11.49 -14.47 -16.81
C GLY A 34 11.87 -13.20 -16.05
N LYS A 35 12.25 -12.12 -16.75
CA LYS A 35 12.69 -10.85 -16.16
C LYS A 35 11.61 -9.78 -16.23
N TYR A 36 11.59 -8.89 -15.25
CA TYR A 36 10.69 -7.74 -15.16
C TYR A 36 11.30 -6.47 -15.77
N GLY A 37 10.45 -5.67 -16.40
CA GLY A 37 10.70 -4.35 -16.94
C GLY A 37 9.39 -3.56 -16.99
N PHE A 38 9.37 -2.44 -17.69
CA PHE A 38 8.19 -1.58 -17.72
C PHE A 38 7.89 -1.09 -19.13
N SER A 39 6.60 -1.04 -19.47
CA SER A 39 6.07 -0.42 -20.68
C SER A 39 5.22 0.80 -20.36
N ASP A 40 4.97 1.63 -21.37
CA ASP A 40 3.94 2.66 -21.33
C ASP A 40 2.52 2.04 -21.46
N GLU A 41 1.48 2.89 -21.42
CA GLU A 41 0.08 2.49 -21.61
C GLU A 41 -0.19 1.91 -23.01
N SER A 42 0.62 2.26 -24.01
CA SER A 42 0.52 1.75 -25.39
C SER A 42 1.24 0.42 -25.57
N GLY A 43 1.90 -0.10 -24.52
CA GLY A 43 2.65 -1.35 -24.53
C GLY A 43 4.08 -1.21 -25.11
N ASN A 44 4.57 0.00 -25.36
CA ASN A 44 5.96 0.20 -25.80
C ASN A 44 6.91 0.00 -24.60
N LEU A 45 7.98 -0.75 -24.83
CA LEU A 45 8.99 -1.01 -23.80
C LEU A 45 9.74 0.29 -23.46
N VAL A 46 9.61 0.74 -22.20
CA VAL A 46 10.29 1.93 -21.67
C VAL A 46 11.55 1.54 -20.89
N ILE A 47 11.42 0.57 -20.00
CA ILE A 47 12.54 0.05 -19.19
C ILE A 47 12.74 -1.43 -19.54
N PRO A 48 13.94 -1.82 -20.01
CA PRO A 48 14.22 -3.19 -20.42
C PRO A 48 13.93 -4.23 -19.34
N CYS A 49 13.44 -5.41 -19.75
CA CYS A 49 13.21 -6.53 -18.85
C CYS A 49 14.55 -7.18 -18.45
N GLN A 50 15.09 -6.79 -17.32
CA GLN A 50 16.40 -7.25 -16.81
C GLN A 50 16.40 -7.62 -15.34
N TRP A 51 15.32 -7.33 -14.61
CA TRP A 51 15.23 -7.53 -13.17
C TRP A 51 14.58 -8.88 -12.82
N GLU A 52 15.05 -9.55 -11.77
CA GLU A 52 14.43 -10.80 -11.28
C GLU A 52 13.03 -10.54 -10.74
N ASP A 53 12.88 -9.43 -10.02
CA ASP A 53 11.59 -8.93 -9.55
C ASP A 53 11.59 -7.40 -9.53
N ALA A 54 10.38 -6.79 -9.49
CA ALA A 54 10.20 -5.35 -9.44
C ALA A 54 8.83 -5.01 -8.83
N SER A 55 8.74 -3.90 -8.12
CA SER A 55 7.45 -3.32 -7.71
C SER A 55 6.86 -2.40 -8.77
N TRP A 56 5.72 -1.81 -8.45
CA TRP A 56 5.20 -0.65 -9.15
C TRP A 56 5.94 0.62 -8.74
N PHE A 57 5.81 1.70 -9.51
CA PHE A 57 6.35 2.99 -9.12
C PHE A 57 5.49 3.63 -8.03
N TYR A 58 6.10 3.87 -6.87
CA TYR A 58 5.53 4.62 -5.77
C TYR A 58 6.42 5.82 -5.47
N GLU A 59 5.83 7.00 -5.41
CA GLU A 59 6.53 8.27 -5.19
C GLU A 59 7.76 8.48 -6.11
N GLY A 60 7.65 7.99 -7.36
CA GLY A 60 8.68 8.15 -8.41
C GLY A 60 9.76 7.07 -8.45
N LEU A 61 9.78 6.13 -7.52
CA LEU A 61 10.74 5.02 -7.44
C LEU A 61 10.02 3.66 -7.44
N ALA A 62 10.67 2.65 -8.05
CA ALA A 62 10.27 1.26 -7.94
C ALA A 62 11.44 0.45 -7.38
N TRP A 63 11.16 -0.43 -6.40
CA TRP A 63 12.21 -1.37 -6.02
C TRP A 63 12.37 -2.45 -7.10
N VAL A 64 13.61 -2.90 -7.28
CA VAL A 64 13.99 -3.94 -8.22
C VAL A 64 14.92 -4.92 -7.55
N GLN A 65 14.85 -6.20 -7.95
CA GLN A 65 15.74 -7.24 -7.48
C GLN A 65 16.70 -7.64 -8.61
N ASN A 66 17.99 -7.70 -8.28
CA ASN A 66 19.02 -8.17 -9.21
C ASN A 66 19.18 -9.72 -9.18
N GLU A 67 20.04 -10.24 -10.04
CA GLU A 67 20.35 -11.68 -10.15
C GLU A 67 20.91 -12.32 -8.87
N ASN A 68 21.50 -11.52 -7.98
CA ASN A 68 22.01 -11.95 -6.68
C ASN A 68 20.95 -11.95 -5.58
N GLY A 69 19.67 -11.70 -5.93
CA GLY A 69 18.55 -11.62 -4.99
C GLY A 69 18.57 -10.38 -4.10
N ARG A 70 19.36 -9.33 -4.48
CA ARG A 70 19.41 -8.07 -3.71
C ARG A 70 18.52 -7.02 -4.31
N CYS A 71 17.84 -6.26 -3.43
CA CYS A 71 16.94 -5.19 -3.79
C CYS A 71 17.61 -3.82 -3.75
N GLY A 72 17.25 -2.98 -4.72
CA GLY A 72 17.60 -1.56 -4.83
C GLY A 72 16.44 -0.82 -5.48
N TYR A 73 16.66 0.40 -5.95
CA TYR A 73 15.59 1.21 -6.54
C TYR A 73 16.02 1.85 -7.84
N ILE A 74 15.06 1.91 -8.77
CA ILE A 74 15.18 2.64 -10.05
C ILE A 74 14.18 3.79 -10.10
N ASP A 75 14.53 4.82 -10.87
CA ASP A 75 13.63 5.88 -11.26
C ASP A 75 12.83 5.50 -12.52
N LYS A 76 11.92 6.36 -12.94
CA LYS A 76 11.07 6.18 -14.13
C LYS A 76 11.87 6.13 -15.46
N THR A 77 13.15 6.52 -15.47
CA THR A 77 14.04 6.37 -16.63
C THR A 77 14.69 4.98 -16.68
N GLY A 78 14.55 4.17 -15.62
CA GLY A 78 15.23 2.89 -15.44
C GLY A 78 16.64 3.00 -14.87
N LYS A 79 17.06 4.22 -14.47
CA LYS A 79 18.35 4.44 -13.80
C LYS A 79 18.29 3.95 -12.37
N VAL A 80 19.32 3.18 -11.96
CA VAL A 80 19.48 2.77 -10.56
C VAL A 80 19.82 4.02 -9.72
N VAL A 81 18.92 4.37 -8.81
CA VAL A 81 19.08 5.49 -7.87
C VAL A 81 19.68 4.98 -6.55
N ILE A 82 19.20 3.82 -6.09
CA ILE A 82 19.71 3.17 -4.88
C ILE A 82 20.24 1.79 -5.28
N PRO A 83 21.55 1.50 -5.09
CA PRO A 83 22.16 0.23 -5.45
C PRO A 83 21.45 -0.98 -4.83
N CYS A 84 21.46 -2.13 -5.54
CA CYS A 84 20.91 -3.38 -5.05
C CYS A 84 21.80 -3.98 -3.97
N GLN A 85 21.50 -3.70 -2.71
CA GLN A 85 22.27 -4.14 -1.54
C GLN A 85 21.42 -4.76 -0.45
N TRP A 86 20.11 -4.51 -0.44
CA TRP A 86 19.18 -4.93 0.60
C TRP A 86 18.66 -6.35 0.34
N VAL A 87 18.36 -7.12 1.40
CA VAL A 87 17.74 -8.47 1.28
C VAL A 87 16.30 -8.34 0.84
N ASN A 88 15.55 -7.39 1.42
CA ASN A 88 14.21 -6.98 0.98
C ASN A 88 14.09 -5.45 0.97
N ALA A 89 13.13 -4.97 0.22
CA ALA A 89 12.79 -3.57 0.12
C ALA A 89 11.28 -3.42 -0.08
N GLY A 90 10.70 -2.38 0.52
CA GLY A 90 9.29 -2.01 0.35
C GLY A 90 9.13 -0.81 -0.58
N ASP A 91 7.89 -0.49 -0.91
CA ASP A 91 7.58 0.70 -1.67
C ASP A 91 7.75 1.97 -0.82
N PHE A 92 8.07 3.08 -1.49
CA PHE A 92 8.14 4.38 -0.82
C PHE A 92 6.74 4.88 -0.45
N HIS A 93 6.55 5.17 0.82
CA HIS A 93 5.36 5.81 1.36
C HIS A 93 5.76 6.88 2.35
N ASP A 94 5.15 8.06 2.25
CA ASP A 94 5.50 9.20 3.10
C ASP A 94 6.99 9.59 3.05
N GLY A 95 7.68 9.30 1.92
CA GLY A 95 9.10 9.61 1.69
C GLY A 95 10.08 8.58 2.23
N LEU A 96 9.62 7.51 2.86
CA LEU A 96 10.45 6.43 3.42
C LEU A 96 10.05 5.06 2.87
N ALA A 97 11.03 4.16 2.73
CA ALA A 97 10.81 2.77 2.38
C ALA A 97 11.48 1.86 3.40
N TYR A 98 10.81 0.78 3.77
CA TYR A 98 11.46 -0.20 4.63
C TYR A 98 12.48 -1.03 3.84
N VAL A 99 13.56 -1.41 4.52
CA VAL A 99 14.59 -2.30 4.02
C VAL A 99 15.06 -3.24 5.14
N ASN A 100 15.69 -4.35 4.77
CA ASN A 100 16.43 -5.14 5.74
C ASN A 100 17.79 -5.57 5.16
N GLU A 101 18.79 -5.64 6.05
CA GLU A 101 20.12 -6.14 5.75
C GLU A 101 20.22 -7.65 6.01
N TYR A 102 19.52 -8.11 7.04
CA TYR A 102 19.46 -9.51 7.50
C TYR A 102 18.00 -9.88 7.78
N TYR A 103 17.68 -11.16 7.80
CA TYR A 103 16.36 -11.65 8.16
C TYR A 103 15.93 -11.09 9.53
N HIS A 104 14.68 -10.59 9.61
CA HIS A 104 14.09 -10.05 10.84
C HIS A 104 14.80 -8.84 11.45
N GLN A 105 15.47 -8.02 10.62
CA GLN A 105 16.02 -6.73 11.05
C GLN A 105 15.65 -5.66 10.03
N PHE A 106 14.47 -5.10 10.20
CA PHE A 106 13.94 -4.06 9.33
C PHE A 106 14.24 -2.66 9.87
N GLY A 107 14.51 -1.73 8.96
CA GLY A 107 14.66 -0.31 9.18
C GLY A 107 14.09 0.47 8.00
N PHE A 108 14.40 1.74 7.91
CA PHE A 108 13.89 2.60 6.84
C PHE A 108 14.98 3.47 6.23
N ILE A 109 14.87 3.67 4.92
CA ILE A 109 15.73 4.55 4.12
C ILE A 109 14.91 5.69 3.53
N ASP A 110 15.58 6.80 3.23
CA ASP A 110 15.05 7.88 2.41
C ASP A 110 15.30 7.61 0.90
N LYS A 111 14.77 8.47 0.05
CA LYS A 111 14.90 8.36 -1.42
C LYS A 111 16.33 8.50 -1.95
N THR A 112 17.28 8.91 -1.12
CA THR A 112 18.71 8.93 -1.45
C THR A 112 19.42 7.62 -1.11
N GLY A 113 18.72 6.69 -0.43
CA GLY A 113 19.26 5.43 0.06
C GLY A 113 19.95 5.54 1.43
N ARG A 114 19.87 6.70 2.09
CA ARG A 114 20.41 6.89 3.44
C ARG A 114 19.49 6.22 4.45
N VAL A 115 20.07 5.42 5.36
CA VAL A 115 19.35 4.84 6.49
C VAL A 115 18.91 5.97 7.44
N VAL A 116 17.60 6.14 7.58
CA VAL A 116 16.97 7.11 8.50
C VAL A 116 16.63 6.43 9.82
N ILE A 117 16.11 5.21 9.76
CA ILE A 117 15.78 4.39 10.94
C ILE A 117 16.59 3.10 10.85
N PRO A 118 17.47 2.82 11.83
CA PRO A 118 18.30 1.62 11.83
C PRO A 118 17.50 0.33 11.73
N CYS A 119 18.11 -0.71 11.11
CA CYS A 119 17.52 -2.04 11.01
C CYS A 119 17.57 -2.74 12.36
N GLN A 120 16.46 -2.69 13.12
CA GLN A 120 16.36 -3.24 14.48
C GLN A 120 15.01 -3.92 14.78
N TRP A 121 14.02 -3.75 13.91
CA TRP A 121 12.67 -4.25 14.12
C TRP A 121 12.49 -5.65 13.53
N GLU A 122 11.79 -6.55 14.23
CA GLU A 122 11.49 -7.89 13.72
C GLU A 122 10.57 -7.84 12.50
N TYR A 123 9.65 -6.87 12.48
CA TYR A 123 8.70 -6.63 11.40
C TYR A 123 8.33 -5.16 11.34
N VAL A 124 8.06 -4.67 10.15
CA VAL A 124 7.54 -3.31 9.92
C VAL A 124 6.49 -3.30 8.82
N GLU A 125 5.64 -2.30 8.82
CA GLU A 125 4.81 -1.92 7.67
C GLU A 125 5.23 -0.55 7.16
N SER A 126 4.84 -0.22 5.93
CA SER A 126 5.07 1.11 5.35
C SER A 126 4.46 2.20 6.20
N PHE A 127 5.00 3.41 6.10
CA PHE A 127 4.42 4.58 6.73
C PHE A 127 3.06 4.91 6.13
N HIS A 128 2.08 5.14 7.00
CA HIS A 128 0.76 5.65 6.67
C HIS A 128 0.38 6.70 7.69
N ASP A 129 -0.12 7.84 7.23
CA ASP A 129 -0.46 8.95 8.12
C ASP A 129 0.69 9.37 9.05
N GLY A 130 1.96 9.23 8.60
CA GLY A 130 3.16 9.60 9.35
C GLY A 130 3.57 8.64 10.46
N LEU A 131 2.93 7.48 10.59
CA LEU A 131 3.28 6.40 11.52
C LEU A 131 3.53 5.09 10.78
N ALA A 132 4.51 4.32 11.24
CA ALA A 132 4.74 2.95 10.79
C ALA A 132 4.50 1.97 11.93
N LYS A 133 3.76 0.90 11.63
CA LYS A 133 3.62 -0.21 12.57
C LYS A 133 4.93 -0.99 12.61
N VAL A 134 5.40 -1.29 13.79
CA VAL A 134 6.61 -2.07 14.06
C VAL A 134 6.31 -3.19 15.03
N LYS A 135 7.11 -4.24 14.96
CA LYS A 135 7.09 -5.36 15.91
C LYS A 135 8.47 -5.49 16.51
N ASP A 136 8.53 -5.56 17.83
CA ASP A 136 9.77 -5.77 18.55
C ASP A 136 10.17 -7.25 18.61
N PRO A 137 11.37 -7.58 19.12
CA PRO A 137 11.83 -8.98 19.27
C PRO A 137 10.98 -9.83 20.23
N ASP A 138 10.19 -9.20 21.14
CA ASP A 138 9.28 -9.89 22.05
C ASP A 138 7.93 -10.21 21.38
N GLY A 139 7.78 -9.85 20.10
CA GLY A 139 6.59 -10.12 19.30
C GLY A 139 5.44 -9.16 19.53
N LYS A 140 5.68 -8.01 20.18
CA LYS A 140 4.69 -6.98 20.46
C LYS A 140 4.70 -5.89 19.40
N TYR A 141 3.51 -5.40 19.05
CA TYR A 141 3.36 -4.30 18.10
C TYR A 141 3.33 -2.94 18.79
N GLY A 142 3.88 -1.96 18.11
CA GLY A 142 3.84 -0.55 18.46
C GLY A 142 3.90 0.31 17.20
N PHE A 143 4.06 1.60 17.36
CA PHE A 143 4.16 2.53 16.24
C PHE A 143 5.29 3.52 16.44
N ILE A 144 6.01 3.81 15.37
CA ILE A 144 7.09 4.80 15.31
C ILE A 144 6.72 5.94 14.36
N ASN A 145 7.29 7.12 14.60
CA ASN A 145 7.25 8.24 13.67
C ASN A 145 8.41 8.16 12.65
N LYS A 146 8.46 9.10 11.71
CA LYS A 146 9.49 9.16 10.66
C LYS A 146 10.91 9.42 11.16
N MET A 147 11.08 9.84 12.42
CA MET A 147 12.38 9.97 13.07
C MET A 147 12.83 8.69 13.77
N GLY A 148 11.98 7.65 13.77
CA GLY A 148 12.22 6.37 14.46
C GLY A 148 11.89 6.41 15.94
N GLU A 149 11.25 7.47 16.43
CA GLU A 149 10.82 7.58 17.83
C GLU A 149 9.55 6.75 18.03
N VAL A 150 9.51 5.97 19.11
CA VAL A 150 8.34 5.19 19.50
C VAL A 150 7.24 6.13 20.00
N VAL A 151 6.15 6.21 19.25
CA VAL A 151 4.97 7.03 19.59
C VAL A 151 3.98 6.23 20.41
N ILE A 152 3.75 4.97 20.03
CA ILE A 152 2.93 4.03 20.76
C ILE A 152 3.80 2.85 21.15
N PRO A 153 3.99 2.57 22.45
CA PRO A 153 4.86 1.50 22.94
C PRO A 153 4.53 0.13 22.34
N CYS A 154 5.56 -0.73 22.19
CA CYS A 154 5.42 -2.10 21.73
C CYS A 154 4.83 -2.99 22.85
N GLU A 155 3.57 -2.77 23.16
CA GLU A 155 2.78 -3.51 24.19
C GLU A 155 1.49 -4.08 23.58
N LEU A 156 1.21 -3.74 22.30
CA LEU A 156 -0.03 -4.13 21.65
C LEU A 156 0.02 -5.57 21.16
N GLY A 157 -1.13 -6.25 21.25
CA GLY A 157 -1.38 -7.52 20.60
C GLY A 157 -1.62 -7.35 19.09
N VAL A 158 -2.78 -7.80 18.62
CA VAL A 158 -3.15 -7.63 17.20
C VAL A 158 -3.64 -6.20 16.97
N VAL A 159 -2.98 -5.50 16.05
CA VAL A 159 -3.31 -4.13 15.67
C VAL A 159 -3.11 -3.94 14.17
N GLY A 160 -4.00 -3.21 13.51
CA GLY A 160 -3.86 -2.82 12.10
C GLY A 160 -3.12 -1.49 11.94
N SER A 161 -2.85 -1.12 10.70
CA SER A 161 -2.17 0.14 10.37
C SER A 161 -3.12 1.33 10.49
N PHE A 162 -2.55 2.51 10.74
CA PHE A 162 -3.33 3.76 10.74
C PHE A 162 -3.86 4.08 9.36
N ARG A 163 -5.15 4.40 9.30
CA ARG A 163 -5.80 4.99 8.12
C ARG A 163 -6.81 6.02 8.60
N ASP A 164 -6.80 7.19 7.97
CA ASP A 164 -7.71 8.27 8.35
C ASP A 164 -7.59 8.68 9.84
N GLY A 165 -6.40 8.49 10.45
CA GLY A 165 -6.08 8.86 11.83
C GLY A 165 -6.47 7.83 12.89
N LEU A 166 -7.01 6.66 12.52
CA LEU A 166 -7.41 5.59 13.43
C LEU A 166 -6.79 4.25 13.01
N ALA A 167 -6.44 3.41 13.99
CA ALA A 167 -5.97 2.05 13.77
C ALA A 167 -6.89 1.04 14.47
N PRO A 168 -7.29 -0.06 13.79
CA PRO A 168 -8.05 -1.13 14.40
C PRO A 168 -7.19 -1.88 15.41
N ILE A 169 -7.76 -2.22 16.57
CA ILE A 169 -7.09 -2.97 17.64
C ILE A 169 -8.00 -4.06 18.18
N GLU A 170 -7.44 -5.24 18.41
CA GLU A 170 -8.13 -6.37 19.00
C GLU A 170 -7.99 -6.34 20.53
N GLY A 171 -9.11 -6.53 21.23
CA GLY A 171 -9.17 -6.67 22.66
C GLY A 171 -9.02 -8.12 23.12
N ALA A 172 -9.02 -8.33 24.44
CA ALA A 172 -8.81 -9.63 25.05
C ALA A 172 -9.90 -10.70 24.71
N ASP A 173 -11.12 -10.24 24.38
CA ASP A 173 -12.26 -11.12 24.04
C ASP A 173 -12.42 -11.33 22.51
N GLU A 174 -11.34 -11.17 21.74
CA GLU A 174 -11.37 -11.23 20.27
C GLU A 174 -12.37 -10.24 19.65
N THR A 175 -12.68 -9.16 20.37
CA THR A 175 -13.49 -8.06 19.87
C THR A 175 -12.61 -6.88 19.48
N TRP A 176 -13.07 -6.14 18.50
CA TRP A 176 -12.31 -5.07 17.89
C TRP A 176 -12.84 -3.70 18.27
N GLY A 177 -11.90 -2.75 18.40
CA GLY A 177 -12.12 -1.33 18.56
C GLY A 177 -11.12 -0.53 17.73
N PHE A 178 -10.99 0.76 18.02
CA PHE A 178 -10.01 1.62 17.36
C PHE A 178 -9.26 2.47 18.37
N ILE A 179 -7.96 2.66 18.10
CA ILE A 179 -7.09 3.62 18.79
C ILE A 179 -6.83 4.84 17.90
N ASP A 180 -6.60 5.97 18.54
CA ASP A 180 -6.05 7.17 17.89
C ASP A 180 -4.51 7.12 17.86
N ARG A 181 -3.89 8.16 17.28
CA ARG A 181 -2.43 8.26 17.13
C ARG A 181 -1.67 8.36 18.44
N SER A 182 -2.34 8.61 19.57
CA SER A 182 -1.73 8.59 20.90
C SER A 182 -1.76 7.19 21.52
N GLY A 183 -2.38 6.21 20.88
CA GLY A 183 -2.62 4.86 21.40
C GLY A 183 -3.86 4.75 22.30
N LYS A 184 -4.63 5.85 22.43
CA LYS A 184 -5.86 5.84 23.23
C LYS A 184 -6.99 5.16 22.48
N VAL A 185 -7.71 4.25 23.15
CA VAL A 185 -8.94 3.64 22.61
C VAL A 185 -10.02 4.72 22.51
N VAL A 186 -10.46 5.01 21.27
CA VAL A 186 -11.50 6.00 20.98
C VAL A 186 -12.82 5.37 20.54
N ILE A 187 -12.76 4.17 19.96
CA ILE A 187 -13.94 3.34 19.70
C ILE A 187 -13.78 2.05 20.48
N PRO A 188 -14.67 1.78 21.46
CA PRO A 188 -14.56 0.63 22.37
C PRO A 188 -14.61 -0.73 21.65
N TYR A 189 -13.99 -1.72 22.28
CA TYR A 189 -14.02 -3.12 21.85
C TYR A 189 -15.44 -3.68 21.94
N ARG A 190 -16.08 -3.96 20.80
CA ARG A 190 -17.43 -4.55 20.76
C ARG A 190 -17.76 -5.26 19.45
N TRP A 191 -16.90 -5.13 18.44
CA TRP A 191 -17.16 -5.64 17.12
C TRP A 191 -16.48 -6.98 16.89
N LYS A 192 -17.14 -7.95 16.28
CA LYS A 192 -16.52 -9.23 15.90
C LYS A 192 -15.55 -9.10 14.77
N LYS A 193 -15.83 -8.21 13.83
CA LYS A 193 -14.94 -7.85 12.72
C LYS A 193 -15.05 -6.37 12.44
N ILE A 194 -13.97 -5.81 11.98
CA ILE A 194 -13.92 -4.44 11.50
C ILE A 194 -13.02 -4.34 10.26
N THR A 195 -13.20 -3.30 9.47
CA THR A 195 -12.24 -2.91 8.45
C THR A 195 -11.63 -1.57 8.84
N TRP A 196 -10.59 -1.15 8.10
CA TRP A 196 -10.09 0.21 8.22
C TRP A 196 -11.14 1.22 7.76
N PHE A 197 -10.98 2.46 8.21
CA PHE A 197 -11.78 3.57 7.71
C PHE A 197 -11.47 3.82 6.23
N SER A 198 -12.51 3.91 5.41
CA SER A 198 -12.47 4.33 4.03
C SER A 198 -13.52 5.40 3.84
N GLU A 199 -13.12 6.54 3.29
CA GLU A 199 -14.01 7.67 3.05
C GLU A 199 -14.78 8.14 4.29
N GLY A 200 -14.18 7.97 5.49
CA GLY A 200 -14.74 8.37 6.78
C GLY A 200 -15.67 7.36 7.44
N LEU A 201 -15.86 6.18 6.85
CA LEU A 201 -16.69 5.10 7.38
C LEU A 201 -15.90 3.80 7.50
N ALA A 202 -16.20 2.98 8.52
CA ALA A 202 -15.67 1.63 8.69
C ALA A 202 -16.80 0.60 8.68
N LEU A 203 -16.58 -0.51 7.97
CA LEU A 203 -17.46 -1.67 8.02
C LEU A 203 -17.21 -2.41 9.32
N VAL A 204 -18.27 -2.76 10.02
CA VAL A 204 -18.24 -3.52 11.28
C VAL A 204 -19.19 -4.69 11.23
N GLN A 205 -18.86 -5.74 11.99
CA GLN A 205 -19.75 -6.90 12.21
C GLN A 205 -20.09 -7.00 13.69
N ASP A 206 -21.38 -7.10 14.01
CA ASP A 206 -21.85 -7.26 15.38
C ASP A 206 -21.74 -8.72 15.88
N ALA A 207 -22.15 -8.94 17.14
CA ALA A 207 -22.15 -10.25 17.77
C ALA A 207 -23.06 -11.28 17.08
N ASN A 208 -24.07 -10.82 16.34
CA ASN A 208 -25.01 -11.68 15.57
C ASN A 208 -24.48 -12.01 14.16
N GLY A 209 -23.28 -11.54 13.82
CA GLY A 209 -22.69 -11.75 12.50
C GLY A 209 -23.20 -10.81 11.42
N LYS A 210 -23.99 -9.78 11.78
CA LYS A 210 -24.54 -8.81 10.81
C LYS A 210 -23.59 -7.64 10.60
N TYR A 211 -23.50 -7.17 9.37
CA TYR A 211 -22.68 -6.05 8.98
C TYR A 211 -23.44 -4.72 9.04
N GLY A 212 -22.73 -3.68 9.41
CA GLY A 212 -23.16 -2.29 9.44
C GLY A 212 -21.99 -1.35 9.23
N TYR A 213 -22.21 -0.05 9.33
CA TYR A 213 -21.17 0.95 9.15
C TYR A 213 -21.15 1.94 10.30
N ILE A 214 -19.97 2.32 10.74
CA ILE A 214 -19.74 3.33 11.78
C ILE A 214 -18.96 4.51 11.22
N ASP A 215 -19.19 5.69 11.80
CA ASP A 215 -18.35 6.86 11.62
C ASP A 215 -17.13 6.84 12.57
N LYS A 216 -16.23 7.84 12.44
CA LYS A 216 -15.02 7.95 13.27
C LYS A 216 -15.29 8.18 14.76
N THR A 217 -16.52 8.49 15.15
CA THR A 217 -16.94 8.57 16.56
C THR A 217 -17.42 7.23 17.12
N GLY A 218 -17.54 6.21 16.26
CA GLY A 218 -18.09 4.89 16.59
C GLY A 218 -19.61 4.82 16.54
N LYS A 219 -20.28 5.88 16.05
CA LYS A 219 -21.73 5.91 15.86
C LYS A 219 -22.11 5.14 14.61
N LEU A 220 -23.15 4.30 14.72
CA LEU A 220 -23.72 3.61 13.56
C LEU A 220 -24.36 4.59 12.59
N VAL A 221 -23.90 4.56 11.34
CA VAL A 221 -24.49 5.23 10.19
C VAL A 221 -25.48 4.30 9.48
N SER A 222 -25.12 3.02 9.34
CA SER A 222 -26.05 1.96 8.93
C SER A 222 -26.09 0.88 10.00
N GLN A 223 -27.28 0.49 10.41
CA GLN A 223 -27.47 -0.57 11.44
C GLN A 223 -26.87 -1.90 10.96
N CYS A 224 -26.45 -2.74 11.92
CA CYS A 224 -25.98 -4.09 11.65
C CYS A 224 -27.17 -4.99 11.28
N GLN A 225 -27.50 -5.04 10.00
CA GLN A 225 -28.64 -5.81 9.45
C GLN A 225 -28.29 -6.59 8.19
N TRP A 226 -27.10 -6.36 7.63
CA TRP A 226 -26.69 -6.94 6.35
C TRP A 226 -25.97 -8.27 6.53
N GLU A 227 -26.25 -9.25 5.66
CA GLU A 227 -25.58 -10.57 5.65
C GLU A 227 -24.15 -10.46 5.11
N ALA A 228 -23.93 -9.61 4.11
CA ALA A 228 -22.64 -9.28 3.56
C ALA A 228 -22.57 -7.79 3.21
N ALA A 229 -21.37 -7.24 3.21
CA ALA A 229 -21.16 -5.85 2.88
C ALA A 229 -19.70 -5.62 2.42
N TYR A 230 -19.50 -4.62 1.57
CA TYR A 230 -18.21 -4.16 1.10
C TYR A 230 -17.91 -2.75 1.63
N ASN A 231 -16.63 -2.37 1.64
CA ASN A 231 -16.23 -1.01 2.01
C ASN A 231 -16.83 0.03 1.05
N PHE A 232 -16.91 1.27 1.51
CA PHE A 232 -17.27 2.40 0.66
C PHE A 232 -16.16 2.65 -0.38
N GLU A 233 -16.58 2.84 -1.62
CA GLU A 233 -15.75 3.22 -2.76
C GLU A 233 -16.56 4.19 -3.63
N ASP A 234 -15.98 5.34 -3.96
CA ASP A 234 -16.66 6.42 -4.72
C ASP A 234 -18.01 6.83 -4.12
N GLY A 235 -18.09 6.88 -2.78
CA GLY A 235 -19.30 7.31 -2.06
C GLY A 235 -20.41 6.27 -1.94
N ILE A 236 -20.18 5.03 -2.40
CA ILE A 236 -21.17 3.94 -2.43
C ILE A 236 -20.60 2.70 -1.78
N ALA A 237 -21.43 2.03 -0.96
CA ALA A 237 -21.17 0.66 -0.49
C ALA A 237 -22.20 -0.30 -1.09
N VAL A 238 -21.78 -1.55 -1.28
CA VAL A 238 -22.66 -2.63 -1.73
C VAL A 238 -22.91 -3.58 -0.58
N VAL A 239 -24.19 -3.90 -0.31
CA VAL A 239 -24.64 -4.72 0.82
C VAL A 239 -25.64 -5.77 0.37
N CYS A 240 -25.70 -6.89 1.09
CA CYS A 240 -26.61 -8.01 0.83
C CYS A 240 -27.59 -8.16 2.00
N ASP A 241 -28.88 -8.31 1.71
CA ASP A 241 -29.90 -8.61 2.72
C ASP A 241 -30.04 -10.14 3.00
N THR A 242 -30.95 -10.49 3.90
CA THR A 242 -31.25 -11.89 4.28
C THR A 242 -31.89 -12.72 3.17
N ASN A 243 -32.28 -12.12 2.04
CA ASN A 243 -32.90 -12.79 0.88
C ASN A 243 -31.92 -12.87 -0.30
N ASP A 244 -30.61 -12.73 -0.05
CA ASP A 244 -29.54 -12.70 -1.07
C ASP A 244 -29.71 -11.57 -2.11
N LYS A 245 -30.42 -10.49 -1.76
CA LYS A 245 -30.55 -9.32 -2.61
C LYS A 245 -29.48 -8.29 -2.28
N TRP A 246 -28.86 -7.77 -3.32
CA TRP A 246 -27.81 -6.79 -3.21
C TRP A 246 -28.31 -5.37 -3.47
N PHE A 247 -27.82 -4.42 -2.68
CA PHE A 247 -28.23 -3.01 -2.70
C PHE A 247 -27.02 -2.08 -2.66
N LYS A 248 -27.22 -0.88 -3.17
CA LYS A 248 -26.28 0.25 -2.99
C LYS A 248 -26.72 1.10 -1.80
N LEU A 249 -25.76 1.46 -0.96
CA LEU A 249 -25.93 2.45 0.09
C LEU A 249 -25.11 3.71 -0.21
N ASP A 250 -25.64 4.87 0.14
CA ASP A 250 -24.85 6.09 0.24
C ASP A 250 -24.20 6.23 1.63
N LYS A 251 -23.33 7.22 1.80
CA LYS A 251 -22.62 7.50 3.06
C LYS A 251 -23.51 7.85 4.26
N THR A 252 -24.80 8.10 4.04
CA THR A 252 -25.78 8.32 5.12
C THR A 252 -26.46 7.01 5.57
N GLY A 253 -26.13 5.89 4.93
CA GLY A 253 -26.75 4.59 5.16
C GLY A 253 -28.08 4.39 4.42
N LYS A 254 -28.45 5.32 3.52
CA LYS A 254 -29.67 5.23 2.73
C LYS A 254 -29.50 4.28 1.56
N VAL A 255 -30.48 3.40 1.36
CA VAL A 255 -30.54 2.49 0.18
C VAL A 255 -30.89 3.32 -1.05
N LEU A 256 -30.02 3.24 -2.07
CA LEU A 256 -30.18 3.93 -3.36
C LEU A 256 -30.90 3.07 -4.41
N GLY A 257 -30.94 1.75 -4.25
CA GLY A 257 -31.57 0.80 -5.16
C GLY A 257 -30.88 -0.56 -5.20
N GLU A 258 -31.47 -1.53 -5.91
CA GLU A 258 -30.86 -2.83 -6.09
C GLU A 258 -29.57 -2.77 -6.92
N TRP A 259 -28.59 -3.57 -6.50
CA TRP A 259 -27.36 -3.80 -7.23
C TRP A 259 -27.46 -5.12 -7.99
N LYS A 260 -27.14 -5.12 -9.30
CA LYS A 260 -27.04 -6.34 -10.11
C LYS A 260 -25.63 -6.44 -10.67
N TRP A 261 -25.03 -7.60 -10.49
CA TRP A 261 -23.74 -7.91 -11.12
C TRP A 261 -23.92 -7.88 -12.65
N LYS A 262 -23.05 -7.12 -13.32
CA LYS A 262 -22.99 -7.09 -14.79
C LYS A 262 -22.19 -8.27 -15.30
#